data_98a58df9ace902ad3cfedf36e5284174
#
_entry.id   98a58df9ace902ad3cfedf36e5284174
#
_cell.length_a   1.000
_cell.length_b   1.000
_cell.length_c   1.000
_cell.angle_alpha   90.00
_cell.angle_beta   90.00
_cell.angle_gamma   90.00
#
_symmetry.space_group_name_H-M   'P 1'
#
loop_
_entity.id
_entity.type
_entity.pdbx_description
1 polymer ?
#
loop_
_entity_poly.entity_id
_entity_poly.type
_entity_poly.pdbx_seq_one_letter_code
_entity_poly.pdbx_strand_id
1 'polypeptide(L)'
;LFAKQAQMEVFEEFFSEYNKITNMENARMSGTDYADLRKALEEAVETFIVTSTLTQVAPATNRFFLPSTSTTGFDYFMINKILCYDGSGMTRVFKGEAEKVTHSNITMLVNSNLTAPTELYPAYTQAGNVLTVYPSTINLANEVDAIYFRYPKDPKWTYVTLANGEPVFNQSQADYQDFEVPIEDEIKLVAKILQYAGMSIREIEAVQFGGGEEQKQSQ
;
A
#
# COMPACT_ATOMS: atom_id res chain seq x y z
N LEU A 1 -16.72 -9.98 6.84
CA LEU A 1 -16.77 -9.65 5.42
C LEU A 1 -17.01 -8.14 5.20
N PHE A 2 -18.10 -7.57 5.72
CA PHE A 2 -18.48 -6.15 5.53
C PHE A 2 -17.45 -5.18 6.10
N ALA A 3 -16.91 -5.44 7.27
CA ALA A 3 -15.87 -4.64 7.91
C ALA A 3 -14.61 -4.53 7.03
N LYS A 4 -14.15 -5.66 6.46
CA LYS A 4 -13.02 -5.68 5.52
C LYS A 4 -13.32 -4.85 4.27
N GLN A 5 -14.52 -5.01 3.70
CA GLN A 5 -14.90 -4.31 2.48
C GLN A 5 -15.01 -2.78 2.70
N ALA A 6 -15.60 -2.36 3.83
CA ALA A 6 -15.67 -0.96 4.20
C ALA A 6 -14.28 -0.34 4.42
N GLN A 7 -13.38 -1.06 5.10
CA GLN A 7 -12.01 -0.59 5.30
C GLN A 7 -11.24 -0.45 3.99
N MET A 8 -11.40 -1.39 3.06
CA MET A 8 -10.80 -1.31 1.73
C MET A 8 -11.29 -0.10 0.94
N GLU A 9 -12.58 0.19 1.01
CA GLU A 9 -13.14 1.35 0.32
C GLU A 9 -12.61 2.67 0.90
N VAL A 10 -12.54 2.80 2.23
CA VAL A 10 -11.92 3.98 2.87
C VAL A 10 -10.45 4.11 2.47
N PHE A 11 -9.71 3.00 2.42
CA PHE A 11 -8.31 2.99 1.97
C PHE A 11 -8.16 3.49 0.52
N GLU A 12 -9.01 3.03 -0.41
CA GLU A 12 -8.96 3.47 -1.80
C GLU A 12 -9.35 4.95 -1.96
N GLU A 13 -10.24 5.46 -1.11
CA GLU A 13 -10.63 6.86 -1.10
C GLU A 13 -9.46 7.78 -0.75
N PHE A 14 -8.60 7.43 0.21
CA PHE A 14 -7.41 8.23 0.54
C PHE A 14 -6.53 8.50 -0.67
N PHE A 15 -6.28 7.49 -1.51
CA PHE A 15 -5.50 7.68 -2.74
C PHE A 15 -6.24 8.52 -3.78
N SER A 16 -7.55 8.35 -3.88
CA SER A 16 -8.37 9.14 -4.80
C SER A 16 -8.39 10.62 -4.41
N GLU A 17 -8.56 10.92 -3.13
CA GLU A 17 -8.55 12.28 -2.61
C GLU A 17 -7.18 12.94 -2.72
N TYR A 18 -6.11 12.22 -2.38
CA TYR A 18 -4.75 12.69 -2.56
C TYR A 18 -4.45 13.08 -4.01
N ASN A 19 -4.85 12.24 -4.96
CA ASN A 19 -4.70 12.53 -6.38
C ASN A 19 -5.53 13.75 -6.82
N LYS A 20 -6.74 13.91 -6.31
CA LYS A 20 -7.58 15.09 -6.60
C LYS A 20 -6.92 16.38 -6.12
N ILE A 21 -6.45 16.41 -4.88
CA ILE A 21 -5.81 17.59 -4.28
C ILE A 21 -4.51 17.93 -5.04
N THR A 22 -3.66 16.94 -5.32
CA THR A 22 -2.44 17.14 -6.08
C THR A 22 -2.71 17.69 -7.48
N ASN A 23 -3.73 17.18 -8.17
CA ASN A 23 -4.11 17.69 -9.49
C ASN A 23 -4.68 19.11 -9.42
N MET A 24 -5.47 19.44 -8.39
CA MET A 24 -6.00 20.78 -8.17
C MET A 24 -4.89 21.79 -7.88
N GLU A 25 -3.91 21.44 -7.04
CA GLU A 25 -2.72 22.29 -6.76
C GLU A 25 -1.92 22.54 -8.02
N ASN A 26 -1.64 21.49 -8.80
CA ASN A 26 -0.94 21.61 -10.08
C ASN A 26 -1.68 22.50 -11.07
N ALA A 27 -3.00 22.41 -11.14
CA ALA A 27 -3.83 23.24 -12.03
C ALA A 27 -3.87 24.71 -11.58
N ARG A 28 -3.84 24.98 -10.29
CA ARG A 28 -3.87 26.34 -9.73
C ARG A 28 -2.50 27.03 -9.67
N MET A 29 -1.40 26.26 -9.81
CA MET A 29 -0.02 26.74 -9.59
C MET A 29 0.17 27.45 -8.23
N SER A 30 -0.63 27.11 -7.23
CA SER A 30 -0.66 27.76 -5.93
C SER A 30 -0.90 26.68 -4.85
N GLY A 31 0.10 26.47 -4.01
CA GLY A 31 0.05 25.57 -2.85
C GLY A 31 -0.32 26.26 -1.54
N THR A 32 -1.04 27.39 -1.61
CA THR A 32 -1.41 28.17 -0.42
C THR A 32 -2.86 27.93 -0.03
N ASP A 33 -3.23 26.73 0.36
CA ASP A 33 -4.49 26.50 1.03
C ASP A 33 -4.34 26.58 2.54
N TYR A 34 -5.37 27.14 3.19
CA TYR A 34 -5.41 27.51 4.60
C TYR A 34 -5.39 26.30 5.56
N ALA A 35 -5.71 25.14 5.08
CA ALA A 35 -5.57 23.87 5.78
C ALA A 35 -4.66 22.96 4.95
N ASP A 36 -3.65 22.40 5.60
CA ASP A 36 -2.71 21.48 4.97
C ASP A 36 -3.35 20.08 4.79
N LEU A 37 -4.47 20.05 4.05
CA LEU A 37 -5.23 18.83 3.75
C LEU A 37 -4.35 17.80 3.06
N ARG A 38 -3.46 18.26 2.20
CA ARG A 38 -2.50 17.39 1.53
C ARG A 38 -1.61 16.67 2.52
N LYS A 39 -1.09 17.40 3.52
CA LYS A 39 -0.21 16.82 4.53
C LYS A 39 -0.94 15.79 5.41
N ALA A 40 -2.18 16.08 5.81
CA ALA A 40 -3.00 15.12 6.55
C ALA A 40 -3.25 13.84 5.76
N LEU A 41 -3.54 13.95 4.46
CA LEU A 41 -3.71 12.78 3.58
C LEU A 41 -2.38 12.05 3.32
N GLU A 42 -1.26 12.77 3.19
CA GLU A 42 0.07 12.17 3.12
C GLU A 42 0.36 11.34 4.38
N GLU A 43 0.12 11.89 5.57
CA GLU A 43 0.31 11.18 6.84
C GLU A 43 -0.59 9.94 6.95
N ALA A 44 -1.85 10.03 6.51
CA ALA A 44 -2.75 8.88 6.47
C ALA A 44 -2.26 7.77 5.52
N VAL A 45 -1.78 8.15 4.34
CA VAL A 45 -1.26 7.23 3.33
C VAL A 45 0.10 6.65 3.76
N GLU A 46 0.96 7.44 4.42
CA GLU A 46 2.26 7.01 4.93
C GLU A 46 2.16 5.90 5.98
N THR A 47 1.04 5.80 6.70
CA THR A 47 0.77 4.69 7.64
C THR A 47 0.83 3.32 6.95
N PHE A 48 0.56 3.27 5.66
CA PHE A 48 0.57 2.04 4.85
C PHE A 48 1.89 1.80 4.12
N ILE A 49 2.89 2.68 4.28
CA ILE A 49 4.20 2.51 3.66
C ILE A 49 5.02 1.48 4.44
N VAL A 50 5.57 0.53 3.72
CA VAL A 50 6.48 -0.49 4.25
C VAL A 50 7.73 -0.54 3.39
N THR A 51 8.88 -0.67 4.04
CA THR A 51 10.14 -0.97 3.37
C THR A 51 10.52 -2.42 3.64
N SER A 52 10.78 -3.17 2.59
CA SER A 52 11.24 -4.55 2.73
C SER A 52 12.30 -4.89 1.69
N THR A 53 13.24 -5.74 2.10
CA THR A 53 14.23 -6.31 1.20
C THR A 53 13.58 -7.39 0.34
N LEU A 54 13.81 -7.34 -0.96
CA LEU A 54 13.23 -8.27 -1.91
C LEU A 54 14.03 -9.57 -1.96
N THR A 55 13.32 -10.69 -2.03
CA THR A 55 13.93 -12.01 -2.16
C THR A 55 14.24 -12.30 -3.62
N GLN A 56 15.43 -12.76 -3.94
CA GLN A 56 15.78 -13.20 -5.29
C GLN A 56 14.97 -14.42 -5.73
N VAL A 57 14.63 -14.47 -7.01
CA VAL A 57 13.96 -15.63 -7.63
C VAL A 57 14.87 -16.86 -7.66
N ALA A 58 16.15 -16.65 -7.94
CA ALA A 58 17.19 -17.66 -7.89
C ALA A 58 18.56 -17.01 -7.62
N PRO A 59 19.53 -17.73 -7.06
CA PRO A 59 20.86 -17.18 -6.80
C PRO A 59 21.50 -16.58 -8.04
N ALA A 60 22.22 -15.47 -7.86
CA ALA A 60 22.93 -14.74 -8.91
C ALA A 60 22.04 -14.30 -10.10
N THR A 61 20.77 -14.02 -9.86
CA THR A 61 19.86 -13.43 -10.84
C THR A 61 19.49 -12.01 -10.47
N ASN A 62 19.28 -11.16 -11.45
CA ASN A 62 18.78 -9.79 -11.27
C ASN A 62 17.24 -9.73 -11.16
N ARG A 63 16.62 -10.87 -10.80
CA ARG A 63 15.17 -11.02 -10.67
C ARG A 63 14.80 -11.21 -9.20
N PHE A 64 13.80 -10.44 -8.75
CA PHE A 64 13.36 -10.42 -7.37
C PHE A 64 11.84 -10.61 -7.30
N PHE A 65 11.39 -11.32 -6.27
CA PHE A 65 9.95 -11.43 -6.00
C PHE A 65 9.44 -10.14 -5.38
N LEU A 66 8.27 -9.71 -5.83
CA LEU A 66 7.54 -8.63 -5.18
C LEU A 66 7.04 -9.06 -3.80
N PRO A 67 6.84 -8.09 -2.89
CA PRO A 67 6.28 -8.38 -1.58
C PRO A 67 4.93 -9.08 -1.68
N SER A 68 4.74 -10.09 -0.86
CA SER A 68 3.48 -10.82 -0.76
C SER A 68 3.26 -11.27 0.68
N THR A 69 2.04 -11.65 1.03
CA THR A 69 1.72 -12.15 2.36
C THR A 69 2.63 -13.31 2.78
N SER A 70 3.06 -14.15 1.83
CA SER A 70 3.94 -15.29 2.11
C SER A 70 5.41 -14.91 2.33
N THR A 71 5.88 -13.79 1.78
CA THR A 71 7.30 -13.37 1.86
C THR A 71 7.55 -12.29 2.90
N THR A 72 6.66 -11.32 2.99
CA THR A 72 6.83 -10.13 3.85
C THR A 72 5.72 -9.98 4.90
N GLY A 73 4.72 -10.87 4.90
CA GLY A 73 3.55 -10.79 5.76
C GLY A 73 2.47 -9.82 5.26
N PHE A 74 2.72 -9.08 4.17
CA PHE A 74 1.79 -8.12 3.58
C PHE A 74 1.77 -8.24 2.07
N ASP A 75 0.59 -8.08 1.49
CA ASP A 75 0.45 -7.90 0.05
C ASP A 75 0.68 -6.43 -0.30
N TYR A 76 1.42 -6.18 -1.37
CA TYR A 76 1.63 -4.82 -1.85
C TYR A 76 0.42 -4.34 -2.66
N PHE A 77 0.08 -3.06 -2.47
CA PHE A 77 -0.90 -2.35 -3.30
C PHE A 77 -0.22 -1.66 -4.48
N MET A 78 0.80 -0.86 -4.19
CA MET A 78 1.54 -0.10 -5.20
C MET A 78 3.00 0.08 -4.76
N ILE A 79 3.92 -0.10 -5.70
CA ILE A 79 5.35 0.17 -5.47
C ILE A 79 5.55 1.70 -5.55
N ASN A 80 6.16 2.25 -4.51
CA ASN A 80 6.57 3.65 -4.50
C ASN A 80 7.97 3.80 -5.11
N LYS A 81 8.97 3.13 -4.50
CA LYS A 81 10.37 3.22 -4.91
C LYS A 81 11.05 1.87 -4.82
N ILE A 82 12.03 1.68 -5.70
CA ILE A 82 12.97 0.55 -5.61
C ILE A 82 14.35 1.13 -5.37
N LEU A 83 14.97 0.71 -4.28
CA LEU A 83 16.30 1.16 -3.88
C LEU A 83 17.31 0.05 -4.10
N CYS A 84 18.42 0.38 -4.74
CA CYS A 84 19.51 -0.55 -5.00
C CYS A 84 20.71 -0.24 -4.10
N TYR A 85 21.31 -1.28 -3.58
CA TYR A 85 22.45 -1.23 -2.69
C TYR A 85 23.60 -2.07 -3.21
N ASP A 86 24.79 -1.83 -2.70
CA ASP A 86 25.97 -2.67 -2.90
C ASP A 86 26.36 -3.32 -1.57
N GLY A 87 26.74 -4.56 -1.62
CA GLY A 87 27.13 -5.31 -0.44
C GLY A 87 25.97 -6.06 0.23
N SER A 88 26.29 -6.81 1.25
CA SER A 88 25.34 -7.62 2.02
C SER A 88 25.43 -7.33 3.51
N GLY A 89 24.33 -7.49 4.22
CA GLY A 89 24.27 -7.31 5.67
C GLY A 89 24.39 -5.86 6.14
N MET A 90 25.15 -5.62 7.20
CA MET A 90 25.28 -4.29 7.82
C MET A 90 26.16 -3.30 7.04
N THR A 91 26.87 -3.77 6.01
CA THR A 91 27.76 -2.94 5.18
C THR A 91 27.18 -2.52 3.86
N ARG A 92 25.84 -2.58 3.74
CA ARG A 92 25.14 -2.16 2.52
C ARG A 92 25.33 -0.67 2.26
N VAL A 93 25.76 -0.33 1.06
CA VAL A 93 25.94 1.06 0.62
C VAL A 93 24.88 1.37 -0.41
N PHE A 94 24.12 2.43 -0.19
CA PHE A 94 23.13 2.89 -1.16
C PHE A 94 23.81 3.29 -2.47
N LYS A 95 23.35 2.75 -3.58
CA LYS A 95 23.81 3.03 -4.95
C LYS A 95 22.90 4.01 -5.67
N GLY A 96 21.62 3.70 -5.73
CA GLY A 96 20.66 4.54 -6.45
C GLY A 96 19.23 4.05 -6.35
N GLU A 97 18.31 4.90 -6.78
CA GLU A 97 16.90 4.58 -6.96
C GLU A 97 16.71 4.04 -8.39
N ALA A 98 16.04 2.90 -8.51
CA ALA A 98 15.76 2.31 -9.81
C ALA A 98 14.54 2.97 -10.46
N GLU A 99 14.66 3.38 -11.71
CA GLU A 99 13.57 3.97 -12.49
C GLU A 99 12.71 2.87 -13.14
N LYS A 100 11.38 3.04 -13.07
CA LYS A 100 10.45 2.11 -13.71
C LYS A 100 10.43 2.32 -15.22
N VAL A 101 10.78 1.27 -15.96
CA VAL A 101 10.78 1.29 -17.43
C VAL A 101 9.79 0.24 -17.96
N THR A 102 9.13 0.56 -19.06
CA THR A 102 8.24 -0.39 -19.73
C THR A 102 9.02 -1.48 -20.45
N HIS A 103 8.44 -2.67 -20.59
CA HIS A 103 9.07 -3.80 -21.29
C HIS A 103 9.43 -3.51 -22.74
N SER A 104 8.70 -2.60 -23.40
CA SER A 104 9.00 -2.18 -24.77
C SER A 104 10.29 -1.34 -24.86
N ASN A 105 10.55 -0.53 -23.84
CA ASN A 105 11.67 0.43 -23.87
C ASN A 105 12.96 -0.13 -23.28
N ILE A 106 12.87 -1.09 -22.36
CA ILE A 106 14.04 -1.60 -21.64
C ILE A 106 15.08 -2.23 -22.58
N THR A 107 14.65 -2.92 -23.63
CA THR A 107 15.54 -3.56 -24.60
C THR A 107 16.35 -2.52 -25.36
N MET A 108 15.74 -1.40 -25.70
CA MET A 108 16.43 -0.29 -26.37
C MET A 108 17.44 0.38 -25.44
N LEU A 109 17.05 0.60 -24.16
CA LEU A 109 17.93 1.22 -23.16
C LEU A 109 19.16 0.36 -22.88
N VAL A 110 18.98 -0.94 -22.65
CA VAL A 110 20.09 -1.87 -22.34
C VAL A 110 21.09 -2.00 -23.48
N ASN A 111 20.62 -1.93 -24.74
CA ASN A 111 21.47 -2.04 -25.92
C ASN A 111 22.15 -0.72 -26.34
N SER A 112 21.84 0.38 -25.68
CA SER A 112 22.41 1.70 -25.99
C SER A 112 23.65 1.96 -25.15
N ASN A 113 24.77 2.31 -25.77
CA ASN A 113 26.00 2.66 -25.05
C ASN A 113 25.88 3.97 -24.22
N LEU A 114 24.90 4.81 -24.52
CA LEU A 114 24.76 6.12 -23.87
C LEU A 114 23.70 6.13 -22.78
N THR A 115 22.65 5.34 -22.92
CA THR A 115 21.48 5.32 -22.04
C THR A 115 21.30 4.02 -21.26
N ALA A 116 22.27 3.10 -21.37
CA ALA A 116 22.22 1.83 -20.65
C ALA A 116 22.17 2.09 -19.13
N PRO A 117 21.30 1.40 -18.40
CA PRO A 117 21.25 1.48 -16.96
C PRO A 117 22.61 1.13 -16.34
N THR A 118 22.99 1.91 -15.32
CA THR A 118 24.22 1.69 -14.56
C THR A 118 23.86 1.40 -13.10
N GLU A 119 24.83 1.02 -12.29
CA GLU A 119 24.61 0.77 -10.86
C GLU A 119 24.19 2.04 -10.09
N LEU A 120 24.58 3.22 -10.57
CA LEU A 120 24.18 4.50 -10.00
C LEU A 120 22.80 4.98 -10.50
N TYR A 121 22.42 4.56 -11.69
CA TYR A 121 21.14 4.88 -12.32
C TYR A 121 20.49 3.57 -12.79
N PRO A 122 20.06 2.72 -11.85
CA PRO A 122 19.45 1.46 -12.19
C PRO A 122 18.04 1.67 -12.76
N ALA A 123 17.59 0.70 -13.52
CA ALA A 123 16.23 0.66 -14.03
C ALA A 123 15.57 -0.67 -13.68
N TYR A 124 14.25 -0.71 -13.62
CA TYR A 124 13.54 -1.96 -13.40
C TYR A 124 12.32 -2.12 -14.31
N THR A 125 12.00 -3.36 -14.57
CA THR A 125 10.74 -3.76 -15.21
C THR A 125 9.98 -4.69 -14.29
N GLN A 126 8.66 -4.68 -14.38
CA GLN A 126 7.78 -5.54 -13.59
C GLN A 126 6.99 -6.47 -14.50
N ALA A 127 7.07 -7.76 -14.26
CA ALA A 127 6.30 -8.79 -14.95
C ALA A 127 5.59 -9.69 -13.95
N GLY A 128 4.28 -9.51 -13.80
CA GLY A 128 3.50 -10.22 -12.79
C GLY A 128 4.02 -9.96 -11.39
N ASN A 129 4.41 -11.01 -10.66
CA ASN A 129 4.96 -10.92 -9.31
C ASN A 129 6.50 -10.87 -9.26
N VAL A 130 7.14 -10.60 -10.38
CA VAL A 130 8.60 -10.55 -10.48
C VAL A 130 9.05 -9.19 -10.98
N LEU A 131 10.06 -8.66 -10.33
CA LEU A 131 10.75 -7.45 -10.68
C LEU A 131 12.12 -7.81 -11.24
N THR A 132 12.47 -7.27 -12.40
CA THR A 132 13.81 -7.44 -13.01
C THR A 132 14.54 -6.12 -12.97
N VAL A 133 15.70 -6.09 -12.32
CA VAL A 133 16.54 -4.89 -12.15
C VAL A 133 17.68 -4.90 -13.17
N TYR A 134 18.01 -3.74 -13.68
CA TYR A 134 19.13 -3.52 -14.60
C TYR A 134 20.07 -2.46 -14.03
N PRO A 135 21.40 -2.63 -14.16
CA PRO A 135 22.12 -3.67 -14.91
C PRO A 135 22.07 -5.03 -14.22
N SER A 136 22.42 -6.09 -14.95
CA SER A 136 22.47 -7.45 -14.45
C SER A 136 23.57 -7.71 -13.40
N THR A 137 24.42 -6.73 -13.13
CA THR A 137 25.42 -6.78 -12.05
C THR A 137 24.79 -6.70 -10.67
N ILE A 138 23.56 -6.15 -10.55
CA ILE A 138 22.76 -6.16 -9.33
C ILE A 138 22.08 -7.52 -9.23
N ASN A 139 22.81 -8.49 -8.68
CA ASN A 139 22.42 -9.90 -8.70
C ASN A 139 22.70 -10.66 -7.40
N LEU A 140 22.95 -9.96 -6.31
CA LEU A 140 23.15 -10.58 -5.00
C LEU A 140 21.89 -10.49 -4.14
N ALA A 141 21.79 -11.39 -3.20
CA ALA A 141 20.73 -11.35 -2.20
C ALA A 141 20.84 -10.09 -1.33
N ASN A 142 19.72 -9.50 -1.02
CA ASN A 142 19.61 -8.28 -0.19
C ASN A 142 20.17 -6.99 -0.81
N GLU A 143 20.38 -6.94 -2.12
CA GLU A 143 20.81 -5.71 -2.81
C GLU A 143 19.64 -4.78 -3.17
N VAL A 144 18.41 -5.27 -3.15
CA VAL A 144 17.24 -4.52 -3.60
C VAL A 144 16.20 -4.44 -2.50
N ASP A 145 15.85 -3.21 -2.12
CA ASP A 145 14.75 -2.91 -1.22
C ASP A 145 13.59 -2.28 -2.00
N ALA A 146 12.37 -2.64 -1.64
CA ALA A 146 11.18 -2.00 -2.11
C ALA A 146 10.54 -1.16 -1.01
N ILE A 147 10.22 0.08 -1.32
CA ILE A 147 9.30 0.92 -0.57
C ILE A 147 7.95 0.84 -1.28
N TYR A 148 6.95 0.35 -0.60
CA TYR A 148 5.64 0.12 -1.21
C TYR A 148 4.51 0.42 -0.25
N PHE A 149 3.35 0.72 -0.80
CA PHE A 149 2.10 0.77 -0.06
C PHE A 149 1.56 -0.64 0.06
N ARG A 150 1.24 -1.05 1.27
CA ARG A 150 0.59 -2.33 1.54
C ARG A 150 -0.91 -2.18 1.64
N TYR A 151 -1.63 -3.25 1.40
CA TYR A 151 -3.04 -3.30 1.78
C TYR A 151 -3.20 -3.26 3.30
N PRO A 152 -4.29 -2.66 3.82
CA PRO A 152 -4.60 -2.73 5.25
C PRO A 152 -4.85 -4.18 5.65
N LYS A 153 -4.52 -4.51 6.90
CA LYS A 153 -4.79 -5.83 7.45
C LYS A 153 -6.29 -6.06 7.60
N ASP A 154 -6.72 -7.28 7.39
CA ASP A 154 -8.11 -7.66 7.57
C ASP A 154 -8.51 -7.51 9.05
N PRO A 155 -9.52 -6.69 9.38
CA PRO A 155 -9.97 -6.53 10.76
C PRO A 155 -10.57 -7.84 11.27
N LYS A 156 -10.20 -8.23 12.47
CA LYS A 156 -10.65 -9.47 13.09
C LYS A 156 -11.08 -9.24 14.52
N TRP A 157 -12.37 -9.38 14.75
CA TRP A 157 -12.93 -9.35 16.09
C TRP A 157 -12.79 -10.71 16.77
N THR A 158 -12.30 -10.72 18.00
CA THR A 158 -12.06 -11.93 18.79
C THR A 158 -12.87 -11.91 20.08
N TYR A 159 -13.30 -13.07 20.53
CA TYR A 159 -14.11 -13.21 21.72
C TYR A 159 -13.72 -14.44 22.55
N VAL A 160 -14.07 -14.41 23.81
CA VAL A 160 -13.99 -15.54 24.72
C VAL A 160 -15.40 -15.85 25.21
N THR A 161 -15.78 -17.10 25.22
CA THR A 161 -17.06 -17.56 25.80
C THR A 161 -16.94 -17.66 27.30
N LEU A 162 -17.82 -16.98 28.01
CA LEU A 162 -17.98 -17.14 29.46
C LEU A 162 -18.60 -18.53 29.81
N ALA A 163 -18.58 -18.87 31.10
CA ALA A 163 -19.13 -20.11 31.59
C ALA A 163 -20.63 -20.32 31.25
N ASN A 164 -21.38 -19.26 31.04
CA ASN A 164 -22.77 -19.23 30.60
C ASN A 164 -22.96 -19.36 29.08
N GLY A 165 -21.86 -19.44 28.30
CA GLY A 165 -21.92 -19.52 26.83
C GLY A 165 -21.99 -18.13 26.14
N GLU A 166 -22.00 -17.03 26.85
CA GLU A 166 -22.04 -15.67 26.28
C GLU A 166 -20.67 -15.29 25.69
N PRO A 167 -20.60 -14.78 24.44
CA PRO A 167 -19.36 -14.27 23.86
C PRO A 167 -19.04 -12.88 24.42
N VAL A 168 -17.85 -12.72 24.98
CA VAL A 168 -17.33 -11.42 25.45
C VAL A 168 -16.12 -11.06 24.63
N PHE A 169 -16.06 -9.82 24.17
CA PHE A 169 -14.92 -9.28 23.41
C PHE A 169 -13.61 -9.45 24.19
N ASN A 170 -12.59 -9.95 23.51
CA ASN A 170 -11.26 -10.12 24.08
C ASN A 170 -10.18 -9.66 23.11
N GLN A 171 -9.59 -8.52 23.41
CA GLN A 171 -8.50 -7.91 22.64
C GLN A 171 -7.15 -8.63 22.80
N SER A 172 -6.99 -9.46 23.84
CA SER A 172 -5.73 -10.14 24.15
C SER A 172 -5.47 -11.41 23.34
N GLN A 173 -6.39 -11.77 22.45
CA GLN A 173 -6.20 -12.92 21.56
C GLN A 173 -5.13 -12.63 20.51
N ALA A 174 -4.29 -13.63 20.20
CA ALA A 174 -3.15 -13.47 19.30
C ALA A 174 -3.53 -13.10 17.84
N ASP A 175 -4.77 -13.37 17.46
CA ASP A 175 -5.31 -13.12 16.12
C ASP A 175 -6.24 -11.90 16.05
N TYR A 176 -6.32 -11.10 17.14
CA TYR A 176 -7.02 -9.82 17.13
C TYR A 176 -6.35 -8.84 16.19
N GLN A 177 -7.13 -8.20 15.34
CA GLN A 177 -6.68 -7.14 14.46
C GLN A 177 -7.71 -6.02 14.43
N ASP A 178 -7.31 -4.85 14.89
CA ASP A 178 -8.12 -3.66 14.83
C ASP A 178 -8.13 -3.06 13.42
N PHE A 179 -9.05 -2.13 13.19
CA PHE A 179 -9.09 -1.37 11.96
C PHE A 179 -7.85 -0.48 11.83
N GLU A 180 -7.30 -0.44 10.62
CA GLU A 180 -6.18 0.45 10.28
C GLU A 180 -6.72 1.70 9.56
N VAL A 181 -7.53 2.49 10.27
CA VAL A 181 -8.14 3.72 9.77
C VAL A 181 -7.86 4.84 10.77
N PRO A 182 -7.56 6.08 10.32
CA PRO A 182 -7.44 7.22 11.22
C PRO A 182 -8.70 7.44 12.06
N ILE A 183 -8.53 7.93 13.27
CA ILE A 183 -9.65 8.16 14.22
C ILE A 183 -10.71 9.09 13.63
N GLU A 184 -10.29 10.03 12.78
CA GLU A 184 -11.17 11.00 12.13
C GLU A 184 -12.16 10.34 11.17
N ASP A 185 -11.79 9.22 10.55
CA ASP A 185 -12.60 8.48 9.59
C ASP A 185 -13.38 7.30 10.21
N GLU A 186 -13.35 7.14 11.53
CA GLU A 186 -14.07 6.06 12.22
C GLU A 186 -15.58 6.12 11.97
N ILE A 187 -16.16 7.33 12.00
CA ILE A 187 -17.60 7.52 11.75
C ILE A 187 -17.96 7.11 10.32
N LYS A 188 -17.14 7.48 9.35
CA LYS A 188 -17.29 7.10 7.94
C LYS A 188 -17.21 5.58 7.76
N LEU A 189 -16.26 4.94 8.42
CA LEU A 189 -16.11 3.49 8.42
C LEU A 189 -17.37 2.79 8.95
N VAL A 190 -17.90 3.25 10.09
CA VAL A 190 -19.13 2.70 10.68
C VAL A 190 -20.31 2.86 9.74
N ALA A 191 -20.48 4.04 9.11
CA ALA A 191 -21.55 4.28 8.14
C ALA A 191 -21.47 3.30 6.95
N LYS A 192 -20.27 3.08 6.40
CA LYS A 192 -20.05 2.11 5.31
C LYS A 192 -20.33 0.67 5.73
N ILE A 193 -19.92 0.27 6.92
CA ILE A 193 -20.22 -1.08 7.45
C ILE A 193 -21.74 -1.28 7.56
N LEU A 194 -22.47 -0.29 8.08
CA LEU A 194 -23.91 -0.34 8.20
C LEU A 194 -24.60 -0.38 6.83
N GLN A 195 -24.09 0.36 5.87
CA GLN A 195 -24.60 0.35 4.49
C GLN A 195 -24.45 -1.05 3.85
N TYR A 196 -23.28 -1.67 3.96
CA TYR A 196 -23.06 -3.02 3.44
C TYR A 196 -23.88 -4.09 4.17
N ALA A 197 -23.99 -3.97 5.49
CA ALA A 197 -24.82 -4.86 6.30
C ALA A 197 -26.30 -4.73 5.94
N GLY A 198 -26.80 -3.50 5.80
CA GLY A 198 -28.18 -3.20 5.41
C GLY A 198 -28.53 -3.74 4.01
N MET A 199 -27.64 -3.59 3.04
CA MET A 199 -27.82 -4.19 1.71
C MET A 199 -27.93 -5.72 1.77
N SER A 200 -27.12 -6.36 2.62
CA SER A 200 -27.15 -7.82 2.77
C SER A 200 -28.41 -8.33 3.43
N ILE A 201 -28.93 -7.58 4.43
CA ILE A 201 -30.15 -7.93 5.16
C ILE A 201 -31.40 -7.48 4.39
N ARG A 202 -31.23 -6.68 3.33
CA ARG A 202 -32.31 -6.03 2.57
C ARG A 202 -33.17 -5.06 3.39
N GLU A 203 -32.57 -4.46 4.41
CA GLU A 203 -33.19 -3.38 5.18
C GLU A 203 -32.91 -2.02 4.50
N ILE A 204 -33.88 -1.49 3.81
CA ILE A 204 -33.79 -0.25 3.06
C ILE A 204 -33.47 0.95 3.98
N GLU A 205 -34.00 0.95 5.19
CA GLU A 205 -33.76 2.03 6.17
C GLU A 205 -32.29 2.12 6.61
N ALA A 206 -31.62 0.98 6.82
CA ALA A 206 -30.20 0.93 7.18
C ALA A 206 -29.31 1.41 6.03
N VAL A 207 -29.66 1.09 4.77
CA VAL A 207 -28.94 1.59 3.57
C VAL A 207 -29.08 3.10 3.44
N GLN A 208 -30.28 3.64 3.65
CA GLN A 208 -30.54 5.07 3.57
C GLN A 208 -29.82 5.85 4.67
N PHE A 209 -29.76 5.32 5.89
CA PHE A 209 -29.03 5.93 6.99
C PHE A 209 -27.52 5.99 6.68
N GLY A 210 -26.91 4.87 6.28
CA GLY A 210 -25.48 4.81 5.92
C GLY A 210 -25.12 5.76 4.78
N GLY A 211 -25.90 5.76 3.69
CA GLY A 211 -25.67 6.65 2.55
C GLY A 211 -25.91 8.14 2.87
N GLY A 212 -26.84 8.45 3.79
CA GLY A 212 -27.09 9.82 4.24
C GLY A 212 -25.93 10.40 5.08
N GLU A 213 -25.32 9.61 5.92
CA GLU A 213 -24.15 10.03 6.69
C GLU A 213 -22.89 10.21 5.82
N GLU A 214 -22.71 9.35 4.83
CA GLU A 214 -21.61 9.47 3.87
C GLU A 214 -21.67 10.76 3.05
N GLN A 215 -22.88 11.14 2.59
CA GLN A 215 -23.08 12.41 1.86
C GLN A 215 -22.83 13.66 2.71
N LYS A 216 -23.09 13.61 4.00
CA LYS A 216 -22.80 14.74 4.93
C LYS A 216 -21.32 14.95 5.15
N GLN A 217 -20.52 13.88 5.11
CA GLN A 217 -19.06 13.96 5.32
C GLN A 217 -18.32 14.36 4.05
N SER A 218 -18.93 14.22 2.87
CA SER A 218 -18.31 14.57 1.59
C SER A 218 -18.57 16.03 1.14
N GLN A 219 -19.29 16.82 1.92
CA GLN A 219 -19.51 18.27 1.72
C GLN A 219 -18.62 19.12 2.63
#